data_144bc544b9ffdd3f4c07cb45afede1ff
#
_entry.id   144bc544b9ffdd3f4c07cb45afede1ff
#
_cell.length_a   1.000
_cell.length_b   1.000
_cell.length_c   1.000
_cell.angle_alpha   90.00
_cell.angle_beta   90.00
_cell.angle_gamma   90.00
#
_symmetry.space_group_name_H-M   'P 1'
#
loop_
_entity.id
_entity.type
_entity.pdbx_description
1 polymer ?
#
loop_
_entity_poly.entity_id
_entity_poly.type
_entity_poly.pdbx_seq_one_letter_code
_entity_poly.pdbx_strand_id
1 'polypeptide(L)'
;MKFKVIIIILMFVAGPALAAENDALKINAFGTLGLVHSDNDKADFVTTVVQSRGAGYTRDWSGVVDSRLGVQLTYLPTDKLSAVLQVIAEQRDDGVIRPEVEWAYLQYAITPSLSVRIGRTVLPTYLHSQYRKVSYANHWVRPPAEFYVVPVNNSDGISILFNRHFGELNYALHGVFGQGDQDQAGDLRTEAKNTLAVANTFEYGAATLRFAYSQTQLTSKEINELFDVYRLFGSQGSAIADRYNLDDKRLRIFTVGGSYDPGAWFVMSEWSKTKIESFFGNSIAWYVSGGYRLGSVTPYLTYAQTRSAGDGSKQQLDAGSAPPFLAGLANNLNGVLAAMTRPVDQKTITMGVRWDFASNAAFKVQYDHINLDDNSSGVLTNVQPDFKLGDSVNLLSLVVDFTF
;
A
#
# COMPACT_ATOMS: atom_id res chain seq x y z
N MET A 1 28.96 -15.89 15.52
CA MET A 1 27.87 -16.35 16.38
C MET A 1 26.82 -17.01 15.52
N LYS A 2 26.60 -18.33 15.65
CA LYS A 2 25.75 -19.11 14.74
C LYS A 2 24.29 -18.85 15.11
N PHE A 3 23.56 -18.10 14.30
CA PHE A 3 22.09 -17.98 14.43
C PHE A 3 21.45 -19.28 13.94
N LYS A 4 20.87 -20.03 14.87
CA LYS A 4 19.95 -21.12 14.57
C LYS A 4 18.66 -20.49 14.08
N VAL A 5 18.41 -20.59 12.77
CA VAL A 5 17.09 -20.34 12.19
C VAL A 5 16.20 -21.49 12.67
N ILE A 6 15.37 -21.25 13.67
CA ILE A 6 14.29 -22.14 14.06
C ILE A 6 13.17 -21.90 13.04
N ILE A 7 13.16 -22.72 11.99
CA ILE A 7 11.98 -22.87 11.13
C ILE A 7 10.96 -23.63 12.00
N ILE A 8 10.07 -22.89 12.65
CA ILE A 8 8.85 -23.48 13.20
C ILE A 8 7.94 -23.71 11.98
N ILE A 9 8.07 -24.89 11.39
CA ILE A 9 7.03 -25.48 10.55
C ILE A 9 5.91 -25.81 11.53
N LEU A 10 5.00 -24.85 11.75
CA LEU A 10 3.68 -25.14 12.25
C LEU A 10 2.98 -25.95 11.14
N MET A 11 3.15 -27.27 11.19
CA MET A 11 2.19 -28.19 10.60
C MET A 11 0.87 -27.91 11.30
N PHE A 12 0.06 -27.02 10.75
CA PHE A 12 -1.36 -27.06 10.97
C PHE A 12 -1.84 -28.38 10.34
N VAL A 13 -1.82 -29.44 11.15
CA VAL A 13 -2.70 -30.57 10.92
C VAL A 13 -4.08 -29.93 10.78
N ALA A 14 -4.65 -30.03 9.57
CA ALA A 14 -6.05 -29.72 9.32
C ALA A 14 -6.87 -30.69 10.20
N GLY A 15 -7.05 -30.30 11.45
CA GLY A 15 -8.13 -30.82 12.26
C GLY A 15 -9.43 -30.34 11.57
N PRO A 16 -10.49 -31.16 11.60
CA PRO A 16 -11.77 -30.70 11.10
C PRO A 16 -12.04 -29.36 11.76
N ALA A 17 -12.31 -28.35 10.93
CA ALA A 17 -12.71 -27.02 11.41
C ALA A 17 -13.60 -27.21 12.62
N LEU A 18 -13.30 -26.52 13.71
CA LEU A 18 -14.26 -26.30 14.78
C LEU A 18 -15.41 -25.50 14.16
N ALA A 19 -16.20 -26.15 13.32
CA ALA A 19 -17.55 -25.80 12.99
C ALA A 19 -18.33 -25.97 14.31
N ALA A 20 -18.17 -25.00 15.21
CA ALA A 20 -19.21 -24.77 16.18
C ALA A 20 -20.46 -24.52 15.32
N GLU A 21 -21.51 -25.33 15.52
CA GLU A 21 -22.83 -25.19 14.91
C GLU A 21 -23.50 -23.85 15.34
N ASN A 22 -22.81 -22.76 15.17
CA ASN A 22 -23.32 -21.44 15.37
C ASN A 22 -23.21 -20.73 14.03
N ASP A 23 -24.26 -20.85 13.19
CA ASP A 23 -24.38 -20.18 11.88
C ASP A 23 -24.11 -18.67 11.95
N ALA A 24 -24.12 -18.10 13.15
CA ALA A 24 -23.90 -16.71 13.42
C ALA A 24 -22.41 -16.30 13.41
N LEU A 25 -21.45 -17.21 13.61
CA LEU A 25 -20.01 -16.89 13.67
C LEU A 25 -19.25 -17.59 12.53
N LYS A 26 -18.63 -16.77 11.66
CA LYS A 26 -17.75 -17.26 10.59
C LYS A 26 -16.31 -16.84 10.87
N ILE A 27 -15.38 -17.78 10.73
CA ILE A 27 -13.95 -17.55 10.88
C ILE A 27 -13.29 -17.87 9.54
N ASN A 28 -12.55 -16.91 8.99
CA ASN A 28 -11.75 -17.10 7.79
C ASN A 28 -10.30 -16.74 8.10
N ALA A 29 -9.36 -17.45 7.53
CA ALA A 29 -7.95 -17.16 7.63
C ALA A 29 -7.31 -17.13 6.24
N PHE A 30 -6.27 -16.32 6.08
CA PHE A 30 -5.46 -16.27 4.88
C PHE A 30 -4.01 -15.95 5.25
N GLY A 31 -3.11 -16.35 4.39
CA GLY A 31 -1.71 -16.03 4.62
C GLY A 31 -0.88 -16.13 3.35
N THR A 32 0.29 -15.54 3.45
CA THR A 32 1.35 -15.58 2.44
C THR A 32 2.67 -15.84 3.15
N LEU A 33 3.41 -16.82 2.69
CA LEU A 33 4.81 -17.02 3.02
C LEU A 33 5.63 -16.63 1.80
N GLY A 34 6.41 -15.57 1.93
CA GLY A 34 7.15 -14.95 0.83
C GLY A 34 8.65 -14.97 1.04
N LEU A 35 9.38 -14.98 -0.06
CA LEU A 35 10.82 -14.80 -0.13
C LEU A 35 11.13 -13.89 -1.31
N VAL A 36 11.78 -12.74 -1.05
CA VAL A 36 12.13 -11.73 -2.05
C VAL A 36 13.63 -11.53 -2.06
N HIS A 37 14.21 -11.52 -3.24
CA HIS A 37 15.61 -11.16 -3.50
C HIS A 37 15.67 -9.89 -4.34
N SER A 38 16.62 -9.01 -4.01
CA SER A 38 16.99 -7.85 -4.81
C SER A 38 18.45 -7.96 -5.22
N ASP A 39 18.76 -7.61 -6.46
CA ASP A 39 20.15 -7.53 -6.94
C ASP A 39 20.87 -6.23 -6.52
N ASN A 40 20.15 -5.31 -5.86
CA ASN A 40 20.71 -4.04 -5.38
C ASN A 40 21.00 -4.10 -3.88
N ASP A 41 22.26 -3.90 -3.49
CA ASP A 41 22.73 -3.92 -2.10
C ASP A 41 22.82 -2.50 -1.47
N LYS A 42 22.34 -1.45 -2.15
CA LYS A 42 22.42 -0.04 -1.73
C LYS A 42 21.06 0.59 -1.43
N ALA A 43 19.99 -0.16 -1.61
CA ALA A 43 18.65 0.27 -1.24
C ALA A 43 17.79 -0.96 -0.95
N ASP A 44 16.67 -0.75 -0.22
CA ASP A 44 15.72 -1.79 0.09
C ASP A 44 14.47 -1.67 -0.78
N PHE A 45 14.01 -2.80 -1.29
CA PHE A 45 12.66 -2.93 -1.81
C PHE A 45 11.69 -3.31 -0.69
N VAL A 46 10.61 -2.54 -0.57
CA VAL A 46 9.46 -2.78 0.34
C VAL A 46 8.15 -2.64 -0.42
N THR A 47 7.07 -3.19 0.11
CA THR A 47 5.73 -3.12 -0.50
C THR A 47 4.87 -1.99 0.04
N THR A 48 5.22 -1.44 1.19
CA THR A 48 4.49 -0.35 1.85
C THR A 48 5.44 0.56 2.63
N VAL A 49 5.03 1.81 2.85
CA VAL A 49 5.79 2.80 3.65
C VAL A 49 5.91 2.44 5.14
N VAL A 50 5.15 1.45 5.60
CA VAL A 50 5.22 0.95 6.99
C VAL A 50 6.45 0.08 7.20
N GLN A 51 6.90 -0.65 6.17
CA GLN A 51 8.00 -1.59 6.30
C GLN A 51 9.34 -0.85 6.42
N SER A 52 10.09 -1.11 7.49
CA SER A 52 11.40 -0.51 7.74
C SER A 52 12.58 -1.34 7.21
N ARG A 53 12.35 -2.60 6.84
CA ARG A 53 13.39 -3.53 6.36
C ARG A 53 12.90 -4.26 5.12
N GLY A 54 13.69 -4.16 4.06
CA GLY A 54 13.33 -4.72 2.76
C GLY A 54 14.23 -5.86 2.29
N ALA A 55 14.14 -6.11 0.99
CA ALA A 55 15.08 -6.92 0.24
C ALA A 55 16.09 -6.00 -0.46
N GLY A 56 17.37 -6.26 -0.28
CA GLY A 56 18.48 -5.46 -0.81
C GLY A 56 19.49 -5.10 0.26
N TYR A 57 19.64 -3.82 0.59
CA TYR A 57 20.61 -3.34 1.57
C TYR A 57 20.50 -4.01 2.95
N THR A 58 19.29 -4.13 3.49
CA THR A 58 19.09 -4.77 4.79
C THR A 58 19.30 -6.27 4.72
N ARG A 59 18.86 -6.92 3.65
CA ARG A 59 18.98 -8.37 3.43
C ARG A 59 18.90 -8.69 1.94
N ASP A 60 19.85 -9.44 1.39
CA ASP A 60 19.81 -9.95 0.01
C ASP A 60 18.51 -10.72 -0.28
N TRP A 61 18.12 -11.57 0.67
CA TRP A 61 16.88 -12.32 0.67
C TRP A 61 16.02 -11.95 1.87
N SER A 62 14.83 -11.45 1.64
CA SER A 62 13.89 -11.06 2.69
C SER A 62 12.69 -12.01 2.73
N GLY A 63 12.51 -12.70 3.85
CA GLY A 63 11.33 -13.54 4.11
C GLY A 63 10.16 -12.78 4.73
N VAL A 64 10.25 -11.44 4.85
CA VAL A 64 9.23 -10.66 5.58
C VAL A 64 8.50 -9.62 4.74
N VAL A 65 9.03 -9.26 3.55
CA VAL A 65 8.43 -8.23 2.69
C VAL A 65 7.00 -8.59 2.28
N ASP A 66 6.77 -9.83 1.83
CA ASP A 66 5.45 -10.30 1.38
C ASP A 66 4.75 -11.20 2.40
N SER A 67 5.47 -11.66 3.46
CA SER A 67 4.89 -12.59 4.43
C SER A 67 3.88 -11.91 5.34
N ARG A 68 2.71 -12.53 5.44
CA ARG A 68 1.61 -12.07 6.30
C ARG A 68 0.67 -13.21 6.67
N LEU A 69 -0.03 -13.04 7.78
CA LEU A 69 -1.11 -13.92 8.22
C LEU A 69 -2.29 -13.07 8.68
N GLY A 70 -3.46 -13.34 8.13
CA GLY A 70 -4.70 -12.66 8.47
C GLY A 70 -5.75 -13.61 9.00
N VAL A 71 -6.54 -13.16 9.98
CA VAL A 71 -7.72 -13.84 10.50
C VAL A 71 -8.87 -12.85 10.51
N GLN A 72 -10.02 -13.27 10.00
CA GLN A 72 -11.25 -12.48 10.02
C GLN A 72 -12.34 -13.24 10.76
N LEU A 73 -12.93 -12.58 11.74
CA LEU A 73 -14.13 -13.02 12.43
C LEU A 73 -15.31 -12.21 11.91
N THR A 74 -16.39 -12.89 11.52
CA THR A 74 -17.65 -12.26 11.13
C THR A 74 -18.76 -12.84 11.98
N TYR A 75 -19.40 -12.01 12.80
CA TYR A 75 -20.52 -12.37 13.65
C TYR A 75 -21.81 -11.75 13.12
N LEU A 76 -22.84 -12.59 12.93
CA LEU A 76 -24.13 -12.24 12.34
C LEU A 76 -25.24 -12.50 13.37
N PRO A 77 -25.44 -11.62 14.37
CA PRO A 77 -26.48 -11.83 15.39
C PRO A 77 -27.90 -11.75 14.81
N THR A 78 -28.08 -11.07 13.69
CA THR A 78 -29.35 -11.01 12.94
C THR A 78 -29.06 -10.88 11.44
N ASP A 79 -30.07 -11.07 10.59
CA ASP A 79 -29.97 -10.87 9.13
C ASP A 79 -29.60 -9.43 8.74
N LYS A 80 -29.78 -8.46 9.63
CA LYS A 80 -29.51 -7.04 9.37
C LYS A 80 -28.24 -6.52 10.03
N LEU A 81 -27.77 -7.19 11.09
CA LEU A 81 -26.62 -6.73 11.87
C LEU A 81 -25.45 -7.71 11.72
N SER A 82 -24.29 -7.21 11.40
CA SER A 82 -23.05 -7.97 11.44
C SER A 82 -21.93 -7.18 12.13
N ALA A 83 -21.03 -7.92 12.78
CA ALA A 83 -19.80 -7.39 13.33
C ALA A 83 -18.61 -8.09 12.64
N VAL A 84 -17.62 -7.31 12.22
CA VAL A 84 -16.40 -7.84 11.55
C VAL A 84 -15.19 -7.36 12.30
N LEU A 85 -14.29 -8.30 12.61
CA LEU A 85 -12.94 -8.04 13.10
C LEU A 85 -11.95 -8.77 12.20
N GLN A 86 -11.03 -8.04 11.60
CA GLN A 86 -9.89 -8.61 10.85
C GLN A 86 -8.59 -8.14 11.48
N VAL A 87 -7.73 -9.10 11.78
CA VAL A 87 -6.38 -8.87 12.33
C VAL A 87 -5.37 -9.45 11.36
N ILE A 88 -4.33 -8.69 11.05
CA ILE A 88 -3.26 -9.10 10.13
C ILE A 88 -1.91 -8.93 10.83
N ALA A 89 -1.12 -10.02 10.85
CA ALA A 89 0.27 -10.01 11.27
C ALA A 89 1.17 -9.89 10.03
N GLU A 90 1.90 -8.79 9.94
CA GLU A 90 2.87 -8.48 8.88
C GLU A 90 4.00 -7.62 9.43
N GLN A 91 5.07 -7.39 8.66
CA GLN A 91 6.17 -6.53 9.08
C GLN A 91 5.68 -5.10 9.31
N ARG A 92 6.10 -4.53 10.45
CA ARG A 92 5.76 -3.19 10.89
C ARG A 92 6.96 -2.23 10.81
N ASP A 93 6.73 -1.01 11.26
CA ASP A 93 7.67 0.13 11.30
C ASP A 93 9.00 -0.16 12.00
N ASP A 94 9.00 -1.01 13.03
CA ASP A 94 10.19 -1.48 13.75
C ASP A 94 10.88 -2.70 13.09
N GLY A 95 10.33 -3.20 11.98
CA GLY A 95 10.82 -4.40 11.27
C GLY A 95 10.45 -5.72 11.92
N VAL A 96 9.55 -5.72 12.92
CA VAL A 96 9.04 -6.92 13.59
C VAL A 96 7.67 -7.29 13.00
N ILE A 97 7.40 -8.59 12.85
CA ILE A 97 6.06 -9.07 12.49
C ILE A 97 5.20 -9.04 13.74
N ARG A 98 4.12 -8.25 13.71
CA ARG A 98 3.15 -8.20 14.79
C ARG A 98 1.72 -8.04 14.27
N PRO A 99 0.71 -8.55 15.02
CA PRO A 99 -0.68 -8.43 14.62
C PRO A 99 -1.19 -7.01 14.85
N GLU A 100 -1.99 -6.53 13.89
CA GLU A 100 -2.75 -5.29 13.98
C GLU A 100 -4.17 -5.47 13.48
N VAL A 101 -5.06 -4.64 14.02
CA VAL A 101 -6.46 -4.58 13.58
C VAL A 101 -6.54 -3.84 12.25
N GLU A 102 -6.81 -4.59 11.19
CA GLU A 102 -7.04 -4.03 9.85
C GLU A 102 -8.47 -3.52 9.70
N TRP A 103 -9.47 -4.31 10.16
CA TRP A 103 -10.88 -3.93 10.17
C TRP A 103 -11.50 -4.24 11.53
N ALA A 104 -12.35 -3.34 12.01
CA ALA A 104 -13.17 -3.53 13.20
C ALA A 104 -14.42 -2.67 13.09
N TYR A 105 -15.53 -3.23 12.62
CA TYR A 105 -16.74 -2.46 12.40
C TYR A 105 -18.02 -3.25 12.68
N LEU A 106 -19.08 -2.51 13.00
CA LEU A 106 -20.46 -2.98 12.96
C LEU A 106 -21.08 -2.53 11.65
N GLN A 107 -21.83 -3.41 10.99
CA GLN A 107 -22.59 -3.11 9.79
C GLN A 107 -24.07 -3.36 10.04
N TYR A 108 -24.91 -2.40 9.68
CA TYR A 108 -26.35 -2.51 9.71
C TYR A 108 -26.95 -2.35 8.31
N ALA A 109 -27.72 -3.34 7.85
CA ALA A 109 -28.47 -3.30 6.60
C ALA A 109 -29.78 -2.54 6.80
N ILE A 110 -29.84 -1.28 6.34
CA ILE A 110 -31.05 -0.44 6.40
C ILE A 110 -32.10 -0.98 5.44
N THR A 111 -31.65 -1.30 4.21
CA THR A 111 -32.45 -1.97 3.18
C THR A 111 -31.60 -3.07 2.53
N PRO A 112 -32.15 -3.94 1.68
CA PRO A 112 -31.32 -4.89 0.92
C PRO A 112 -30.23 -4.23 0.05
N SER A 113 -30.41 -2.97 -0.34
CA SER A 113 -29.48 -2.23 -1.18
C SER A 113 -28.59 -1.25 -0.41
N LEU A 114 -28.91 -0.91 0.85
CA LEU A 114 -28.22 0.13 1.61
C LEU A 114 -27.77 -0.38 2.97
N SER A 115 -26.47 -0.30 3.23
CA SER A 115 -25.87 -0.63 4.53
C SER A 115 -25.01 0.52 5.03
N VAL A 116 -24.92 0.64 6.35
CA VAL A 116 -24.03 1.56 7.04
C VAL A 116 -23.06 0.75 7.90
N ARG A 117 -21.78 1.15 7.90
CA ARG A 117 -20.75 0.62 8.81
C ARG A 117 -20.29 1.71 9.75
N ILE A 118 -19.98 1.35 10.99
CA ILE A 118 -19.38 2.23 11.99
C ILE A 118 -18.16 1.50 12.56
N GLY A 119 -17.01 2.13 12.54
CA GLY A 119 -15.74 1.58 13.01
C GLY A 119 -14.61 1.71 11.99
N ARG A 120 -13.59 0.85 12.12
CA ARG A 120 -12.41 0.83 11.25
C ARG A 120 -12.69 0.08 9.96
N THR A 121 -12.57 0.77 8.83
CA THR A 121 -12.75 0.21 7.49
C THR A 121 -11.63 0.65 6.55
N VAL A 122 -11.41 -0.11 5.46
CA VAL A 122 -10.46 0.28 4.42
C VAL A 122 -11.01 1.45 3.60
N LEU A 123 -10.11 2.36 3.21
CA LEU A 123 -10.42 3.42 2.25
C LEU A 123 -10.59 2.85 0.84
N PRO A 124 -11.71 3.09 0.15
CA PRO A 124 -11.98 2.53 -1.18
C PRO A 124 -11.25 3.29 -2.29
N THR A 125 -9.98 3.62 -2.11
CA THR A 125 -9.20 4.46 -3.03
C THR A 125 -8.87 3.77 -4.34
N TYR A 126 -8.56 2.47 -4.33
CA TYR A 126 -8.10 1.70 -5.48
C TYR A 126 -9.03 0.51 -5.77
N LEU A 127 -8.90 -0.09 -6.96
CA LEU A 127 -9.71 -1.25 -7.39
C LEU A 127 -9.57 -2.42 -6.40
N HIS A 128 -8.37 -2.69 -5.93
CA HIS A 128 -8.05 -3.80 -5.04
C HIS A 128 -8.01 -3.44 -3.54
N SER A 129 -8.40 -2.21 -3.14
CA SER A 129 -8.29 -1.73 -1.75
C SER A 129 -8.79 -2.73 -0.71
N GLN A 130 -9.93 -3.38 -0.96
CA GLN A 130 -10.60 -4.27 0.02
C GLN A 130 -9.88 -5.62 0.21
N TYR A 131 -9.17 -6.12 -0.80
CA TYR A 131 -8.54 -7.46 -0.75
C TYR A 131 -7.05 -7.45 -1.13
N ARG A 132 -6.42 -6.28 -1.23
CA ARG A 132 -5.00 -6.16 -1.59
C ARG A 132 -4.06 -6.94 -0.67
N LYS A 133 -4.43 -7.14 0.61
CA LYS A 133 -3.65 -7.91 1.59
C LYS A 133 -3.96 -9.41 1.54
N VAL A 134 -5.01 -9.84 0.85
CA VAL A 134 -5.35 -11.23 0.59
C VAL A 134 -4.66 -11.64 -0.71
N SER A 135 -3.38 -11.97 -0.64
CA SER A 135 -2.55 -12.23 -1.84
C SER A 135 -3.11 -13.37 -2.69
N TYR A 136 -3.76 -14.37 -2.07
CA TYR A 136 -4.44 -15.46 -2.79
C TYR A 136 -5.49 -14.95 -3.79
N ALA A 137 -6.19 -13.84 -3.50
CA ALA A 137 -7.19 -13.26 -4.39
C ALA A 137 -6.57 -12.57 -5.64
N ASN A 138 -5.27 -12.31 -5.63
CA ASN A 138 -4.56 -11.64 -6.71
C ASN A 138 -3.77 -12.65 -7.55
N HIS A 139 -3.59 -12.38 -8.85
CA HIS A 139 -2.68 -13.17 -9.68
C HIS A 139 -1.21 -12.85 -9.40
N TRP A 140 -0.89 -11.62 -9.00
CA TRP A 140 0.45 -11.18 -8.61
C TRP A 140 0.89 -11.79 -7.26
N VAL A 141 2.17 -11.76 -7.00
CA VAL A 141 2.72 -11.86 -5.64
C VAL A 141 2.22 -10.68 -4.81
N ARG A 142 2.29 -9.46 -5.38
CA ARG A 142 1.80 -8.19 -4.85
C ARG A 142 1.32 -7.30 -5.99
N PRO A 143 0.33 -6.43 -5.78
CA PRO A 143 0.02 -5.37 -6.73
C PRO A 143 1.24 -4.47 -6.96
N PRO A 144 1.33 -3.74 -8.11
CA PRO A 144 2.46 -2.84 -8.38
C PRO A 144 2.71 -1.86 -7.23
N ALA A 145 3.88 -1.98 -6.58
CA ALA A 145 4.19 -1.22 -5.36
C ALA A 145 4.13 0.28 -5.58
N GLU A 146 4.63 0.76 -6.73
CA GLU A 146 4.64 2.18 -7.11
C GLU A 146 3.25 2.78 -7.32
N PHE A 147 2.21 1.96 -7.50
CA PHE A 147 0.84 2.42 -7.66
C PHE A 147 0.10 2.48 -6.32
N TYR A 148 0.34 1.50 -5.42
CA TYR A 148 -0.43 1.34 -4.19
C TYR A 148 0.22 2.00 -2.96
N VAL A 149 1.19 2.89 -3.16
CA VAL A 149 1.84 3.65 -2.08
C VAL A 149 0.93 4.77 -1.59
N VAL A 150 0.38 4.61 -0.39
CA VAL A 150 -0.39 5.65 0.32
C VAL A 150 -0.03 5.67 1.80
N PRO A 151 0.03 6.85 2.43
CA PRO A 151 0.43 6.97 3.82
C PRO A 151 -0.60 6.39 4.82
N VAL A 152 -1.89 6.39 4.47
CA VAL A 152 -2.97 5.87 5.33
C VAL A 152 -3.96 5.08 4.48
N ASN A 153 -4.28 3.86 4.90
CA ASN A 153 -5.12 2.93 4.16
C ASN A 153 -6.50 2.67 4.79
N ASN A 154 -6.62 2.90 6.08
CA ASN A 154 -7.82 2.62 6.86
C ASN A 154 -8.35 3.92 7.48
N SER A 155 -9.63 3.91 7.83
CA SER A 155 -10.29 5.04 8.50
C SER A 155 -11.23 4.52 9.58
N ASP A 156 -11.17 5.16 10.74
CA ASP A 156 -12.11 4.99 11.84
C ASP A 156 -13.23 6.02 11.66
N GLY A 157 -14.46 5.53 11.41
CA GLY A 157 -15.55 6.44 11.09
C GLY A 157 -16.82 5.73 10.63
N ILE A 158 -17.49 6.35 9.67
CA ILE A 158 -18.73 5.86 9.10
C ILE A 158 -18.53 5.55 7.62
N SER A 159 -19.05 4.41 7.17
CA SER A 159 -19.09 4.04 5.76
C SER A 159 -20.52 3.78 5.31
N ILE A 160 -20.83 4.17 4.08
CA ILE A 160 -22.11 3.90 3.42
C ILE A 160 -21.82 3.01 2.21
N LEU A 161 -22.58 1.91 2.12
CA LEU A 161 -22.51 0.99 0.98
C LEU A 161 -23.90 0.92 0.36
N PHE A 162 -23.96 1.24 -0.93
CA PHE A 162 -25.18 1.12 -1.72
C PHE A 162 -24.90 0.23 -2.92
N ASN A 163 -25.70 -0.84 -3.08
CA ASN A 163 -25.60 -1.78 -4.19
C ASN A 163 -26.97 -1.89 -4.87
N ARG A 164 -26.98 -1.83 -6.20
CA ARG A 164 -28.23 -1.96 -6.96
C ARG A 164 -27.97 -2.61 -8.32
N HIS A 165 -28.92 -3.47 -8.71
CA HIS A 165 -28.94 -4.08 -10.03
C HIS A 165 -29.89 -3.29 -10.94
N PHE A 166 -29.44 -2.99 -12.16
CA PHE A 166 -30.20 -2.38 -13.23
C PHE A 166 -30.14 -3.31 -14.45
N GLY A 167 -31.01 -4.35 -14.46
CA GLY A 167 -30.87 -5.44 -15.44
C GLY A 167 -29.55 -6.18 -15.23
N GLU A 168 -28.71 -6.24 -16.24
CA GLU A 168 -27.38 -6.88 -16.18
C GLU A 168 -26.28 -5.98 -15.57
N LEU A 169 -26.58 -4.71 -15.34
CA LEU A 169 -25.63 -3.77 -14.72
C LEU A 169 -25.74 -3.82 -13.21
N ASN A 170 -24.63 -4.15 -12.55
CA ASN A 170 -24.47 -4.02 -11.09
C ASN A 170 -23.79 -2.70 -10.79
N TYR A 171 -24.37 -1.90 -9.94
CA TYR A 171 -23.81 -0.65 -9.46
C TYR A 171 -23.54 -0.71 -7.97
N ALA A 172 -22.34 -0.33 -7.55
CA ALA A 172 -21.94 -0.21 -6.15
C ALA A 172 -21.36 1.16 -5.86
N LEU A 173 -21.86 1.80 -4.80
CA LEU A 173 -21.31 3.01 -4.21
C LEU A 173 -20.73 2.69 -2.83
N HIS A 174 -19.50 3.10 -2.57
CA HIS A 174 -18.89 3.03 -1.25
C HIS A 174 -18.39 4.42 -0.85
N GLY A 175 -19.01 5.00 0.17
CA GLY A 175 -18.62 6.26 0.79
C GLY A 175 -18.02 6.02 2.17
N VAL A 176 -16.96 6.74 2.53
CA VAL A 176 -16.31 6.70 3.85
C VAL A 176 -16.07 8.13 4.34
N PHE A 177 -16.40 8.38 5.60
CA PHE A 177 -16.02 9.60 6.30
C PHE A 177 -15.47 9.25 7.68
N GLY A 178 -14.27 9.76 8.02
CA GLY A 178 -13.62 9.44 9.30
C GLY A 178 -12.24 10.05 9.45
N GLN A 179 -11.44 9.38 10.26
CA GLN A 179 -10.05 9.74 10.56
C GLN A 179 -9.24 8.47 10.74
N GLY A 180 -7.92 8.60 10.79
CA GLY A 180 -7.04 7.46 11.04
C GLY A 180 -5.63 7.92 11.35
N ASP A 181 -4.81 6.97 11.70
CA ASP A 181 -3.39 7.17 11.89
C ASP A 181 -2.62 5.95 11.41
N GLN A 182 -1.36 6.15 11.08
CA GLN A 182 -0.47 5.10 10.60
C GLN A 182 0.95 5.36 11.09
N ASP A 183 1.49 4.39 11.84
CA ASP A 183 2.91 4.35 12.13
C ASP A 183 3.67 3.91 10.87
N GLN A 184 4.77 4.59 10.56
CA GLN A 184 5.58 4.38 9.37
C GLN A 184 7.02 4.08 9.76
N ALA A 185 7.80 3.54 8.83
CA ALA A 185 9.22 3.30 9.04
C ALA A 185 9.96 4.57 9.50
N GLY A 186 10.92 4.40 10.44
CA GLY A 186 11.71 5.50 10.97
C GLY A 186 11.02 6.28 12.11
N ASP A 187 10.17 5.62 12.89
CA ASP A 187 9.43 6.19 14.03
C ASP A 187 8.54 7.40 13.65
N LEU A 188 8.11 7.43 12.37
CA LEU A 188 7.21 8.46 11.87
C LEU A 188 5.76 8.05 12.10
N ARG A 189 4.93 8.99 12.56
CA ARG A 189 3.49 8.81 12.66
C ARG A 189 2.77 9.83 11.79
N THR A 190 1.86 9.36 10.96
CA THR A 190 0.99 10.21 10.14
C THR A 190 -0.44 10.10 10.62
N GLU A 191 -1.01 11.22 11.05
CA GLU A 191 -2.43 11.37 11.36
C GLU A 191 -3.18 11.82 10.10
N ALA A 192 -4.35 11.25 9.88
CA ALA A 192 -5.28 11.60 8.80
C ALA A 192 -6.61 12.04 9.40
N LYS A 193 -7.00 13.29 9.18
CA LYS A 193 -8.26 13.88 9.67
C LYS A 193 -9.15 14.28 8.50
N ASN A 194 -10.45 14.42 8.76
CA ASN A 194 -11.43 14.84 7.76
C ASN A 194 -11.34 14.00 6.47
N THR A 195 -11.10 12.70 6.64
CA THR A 195 -10.97 11.77 5.53
C THR A 195 -12.32 11.53 4.89
N LEU A 196 -12.44 11.85 3.61
CA LEU A 196 -13.60 11.55 2.77
C LEU A 196 -13.13 10.69 1.60
N ALA A 197 -13.75 9.55 1.40
CA ALA A 197 -13.51 8.71 0.22
C ALA A 197 -14.83 8.26 -0.38
N VAL A 198 -14.93 8.28 -1.70
CA VAL A 198 -16.10 7.83 -2.45
C VAL A 198 -15.63 7.02 -3.65
N ALA A 199 -16.21 5.85 -3.82
CA ALA A 199 -15.95 5.00 -4.99
C ALA A 199 -17.26 4.53 -5.61
N ASN A 200 -17.33 4.61 -6.94
CA ASN A 200 -18.41 4.10 -7.76
C ASN A 200 -17.88 2.95 -8.61
N THR A 201 -18.52 1.81 -8.54
CA THR A 201 -18.16 0.61 -9.30
C THR A 201 -19.34 0.18 -10.15
N PHE A 202 -19.06 -0.09 -11.41
CA PHE A 202 -20.01 -0.58 -12.42
C PHE A 202 -19.51 -1.92 -12.93
N GLU A 203 -20.36 -2.95 -12.88
CA GLU A 203 -20.04 -4.29 -13.36
C GLU A 203 -21.11 -4.70 -14.40
N TYR A 204 -20.64 -5.10 -15.58
CA TYR A 204 -21.50 -5.57 -16.66
C TYR A 204 -20.85 -6.80 -17.33
N GLY A 205 -21.47 -7.96 -17.17
CA GLY A 205 -20.88 -9.22 -17.64
C GLY A 205 -19.49 -9.45 -17.04
N ALA A 206 -18.49 -9.56 -17.91
CA ALA A 206 -17.09 -9.75 -17.52
C ALA A 206 -16.33 -8.43 -17.23
N ALA A 207 -16.96 -7.28 -17.43
CA ALA A 207 -16.32 -5.97 -17.30
C ALA A 207 -16.62 -5.31 -15.98
N THR A 208 -15.58 -4.73 -15.35
CA THR A 208 -15.67 -3.85 -14.18
C THR A 208 -15.06 -2.50 -14.51
N LEU A 209 -15.73 -1.42 -14.10
CA LEU A 209 -15.23 -0.05 -14.18
C LEU A 209 -15.41 0.63 -12.84
N ARG A 210 -14.38 1.31 -12.33
CA ARG A 210 -14.39 1.98 -11.03
C ARG A 210 -13.81 3.38 -11.12
N PHE A 211 -14.47 4.31 -10.45
CA PHE A 211 -14.01 5.67 -10.22
C PHE A 211 -13.96 5.91 -8.72
N ALA A 212 -12.85 6.43 -8.22
CA ALA A 212 -12.77 6.79 -6.81
C ALA A 212 -12.11 8.15 -6.61
N TYR A 213 -12.53 8.82 -5.56
CA TYR A 213 -11.94 10.05 -5.05
C TYR A 213 -11.75 9.92 -3.55
N SER A 214 -10.56 10.27 -3.09
CA SER A 214 -10.21 10.31 -1.66
C SER A 214 -9.57 11.65 -1.33
N GLN A 215 -9.94 12.23 -0.19
CA GLN A 215 -9.36 13.44 0.35
C GLN A 215 -9.15 13.26 1.85
N THR A 216 -8.00 13.71 2.36
CA THR A 216 -7.70 13.72 3.80
C THR A 216 -6.76 14.87 4.14
N GLN A 217 -6.74 15.30 5.39
CA GLN A 217 -5.76 16.22 5.94
C GLN A 217 -4.72 15.42 6.72
N LEU A 218 -3.45 15.56 6.32
CA LEU A 218 -2.33 14.82 6.90
C LEU A 218 -1.51 15.71 7.81
N THR A 219 -1.13 15.16 8.96
CA THR A 219 -0.20 15.78 9.91
C THR A 219 0.79 14.74 10.40
N SER A 220 2.08 15.10 10.47
CA SER A 220 3.11 14.33 11.17
C SER A 220 3.92 15.27 12.04
N LYS A 221 3.95 14.98 13.33
CA LYS A 221 4.67 15.81 14.32
C LYS A 221 6.17 15.78 14.06
N GLU A 222 6.72 14.61 13.80
CA GLU A 222 8.16 14.38 13.58
C GLU A 222 8.64 15.13 12.34
N ILE A 223 7.86 15.10 11.27
CA ILE A 223 8.15 15.86 10.05
C ILE A 223 8.06 17.37 10.32
N ASN A 224 7.09 17.83 11.07
CA ASN A 224 6.94 19.25 11.40
C ASN A 224 8.09 19.74 12.28
N GLU A 225 8.51 18.98 13.29
CA GLU A 225 9.67 19.28 14.12
C GLU A 225 10.95 19.40 13.28
N LEU A 226 11.14 18.52 12.28
CA LEU A 226 12.25 18.65 11.32
C LEU A 226 12.20 19.98 10.56
N PHE A 227 11.03 20.36 10.03
CA PHE A 227 10.86 21.59 9.27
C PHE A 227 10.89 22.85 10.15
N ASP A 228 10.61 22.75 11.45
CA ASP A 228 10.78 23.87 12.38
C ASP A 228 12.25 24.26 12.54
N VAL A 229 13.21 23.33 12.38
CA VAL A 229 14.62 23.67 12.35
C VAL A 229 14.99 24.60 11.20
N TYR A 230 14.33 24.48 10.04
CA TYR A 230 14.55 25.41 8.90
C TYR A 230 14.17 26.85 9.25
N ARG A 231 13.19 27.08 10.14
CA ARG A 231 12.74 28.43 10.56
C ARG A 231 13.83 29.23 11.25
N LEU A 232 14.90 28.57 11.77
CA LEU A 232 16.06 29.25 12.33
C LEU A 232 16.81 30.10 11.27
N PHE A 233 16.58 29.84 9.98
CA PHE A 233 17.19 30.57 8.87
C PHE A 233 16.30 31.73 8.36
N GLY A 234 15.45 32.28 9.21
CA GLY A 234 14.62 33.46 8.93
C GLY A 234 13.55 33.21 7.85
N SER A 235 13.29 34.21 7.02
CA SER A 235 12.21 34.16 6.03
C SER A 235 12.40 33.05 4.98
N GLN A 236 13.62 32.79 4.55
CA GLN A 236 13.94 31.74 3.59
C GLN A 236 13.64 30.35 4.17
N GLY A 237 14.09 30.08 5.38
CA GLY A 237 13.82 28.81 6.07
C GLY A 237 12.35 28.63 6.38
N SER A 238 11.64 29.70 6.77
CA SER A 238 10.20 29.67 7.00
C SER A 238 9.44 29.31 5.73
N ALA A 239 9.81 29.88 4.57
CA ALA A 239 9.18 29.56 3.28
C ALA A 239 9.36 28.10 2.89
N ILE A 240 10.55 27.50 3.15
CA ILE A 240 10.82 26.07 2.94
C ILE A 240 9.95 25.23 3.88
N ALA A 241 9.94 25.57 5.18
CA ALA A 241 9.16 24.87 6.17
C ALA A 241 7.65 24.87 5.83
N ASP A 242 7.08 26.01 5.50
CA ASP A 242 5.66 26.15 5.16
C ASP A 242 5.27 25.37 3.90
N ARG A 243 6.19 25.25 2.94
CA ARG A 243 5.95 24.53 1.70
C ARG A 243 6.00 23.02 1.89
N TYR A 244 6.99 22.50 2.62
CA TYR A 244 7.34 21.08 2.62
C TYR A 244 6.92 20.34 3.89
N ASN A 245 6.51 21.01 4.97
CA ASN A 245 6.01 20.38 6.18
C ASN A 245 4.80 19.46 5.92
N LEU A 246 4.39 18.75 6.93
CA LEU A 246 3.19 17.92 6.93
C LEU A 246 2.28 18.34 8.10
N ASP A 247 1.82 19.59 8.06
CA ASP A 247 0.91 20.17 9.04
C ASP A 247 -0.41 20.53 8.36
N ASP A 248 -1.46 19.75 8.65
CA ASP A 248 -2.81 19.87 8.08
C ASP A 248 -2.83 19.90 6.53
N LYS A 249 -1.87 19.22 5.89
CA LYS A 249 -1.73 19.22 4.42
C LYS A 249 -2.78 18.35 3.76
N ARG A 250 -3.48 18.94 2.80
CA ARG A 250 -4.56 18.27 2.09
C ARG A 250 -4.04 17.34 0.99
N LEU A 251 -4.15 16.03 1.23
CA LEU A 251 -3.94 14.98 0.23
C LEU A 251 -5.23 14.74 -0.53
N ARG A 252 -5.16 14.68 -1.87
CA ARG A 252 -6.26 14.31 -2.76
C ARG A 252 -5.79 13.24 -3.73
N ILE A 253 -6.55 12.17 -3.86
CA ILE A 253 -6.27 11.08 -4.80
C ILE A 253 -7.52 10.87 -5.64
N PHE A 254 -7.35 10.88 -6.95
CA PHE A 254 -8.37 10.49 -7.91
C PHE A 254 -7.89 9.26 -8.66
N THR A 255 -8.73 8.22 -8.75
CA THR A 255 -8.40 6.97 -9.45
C THR A 255 -9.50 6.58 -10.43
N VAL A 256 -9.07 5.99 -11.54
CA VAL A 256 -9.92 5.30 -12.49
C VAL A 256 -9.32 3.93 -12.72
N GLY A 257 -10.10 2.88 -12.59
CA GLY A 257 -9.64 1.52 -12.79
C GLY A 257 -10.70 0.66 -13.47
N GLY A 258 -10.27 -0.39 -14.15
CA GLY A 258 -11.18 -1.33 -14.73
C GLY A 258 -10.51 -2.67 -15.02
N SER A 259 -11.34 -3.68 -15.19
CA SER A 259 -10.93 -5.01 -15.57
C SER A 259 -11.92 -5.65 -16.53
N TYR A 260 -11.42 -6.56 -17.36
CA TYR A 260 -12.23 -7.44 -18.18
C TYR A 260 -11.72 -8.87 -18.00
N ASP A 261 -12.57 -9.75 -17.48
CA ASP A 261 -12.25 -11.14 -17.15
C ASP A 261 -13.32 -12.11 -17.69
N PRO A 262 -13.20 -12.58 -18.94
CA PRO A 262 -14.13 -13.55 -19.51
C PRO A 262 -13.87 -15.01 -19.08
N GLY A 263 -12.98 -15.25 -18.12
CA GLY A 263 -12.66 -16.57 -17.57
C GLY A 263 -11.37 -17.18 -18.08
N ALA A 264 -11.14 -17.25 -19.38
CA ALA A 264 -9.91 -17.85 -19.94
C ALA A 264 -8.68 -16.92 -19.84
N TRP A 265 -8.89 -15.65 -19.87
CA TRP A 265 -7.87 -14.59 -19.76
C TRP A 265 -8.43 -13.39 -19.04
N PHE A 266 -7.58 -12.49 -18.63
CA PHE A 266 -8.01 -11.23 -18.04
C PHE A 266 -7.07 -10.10 -18.44
N VAL A 267 -7.60 -8.89 -18.38
CA VAL A 267 -6.84 -7.65 -18.46
C VAL A 267 -7.39 -6.68 -17.41
N MET A 268 -6.50 -5.92 -16.79
CA MET A 268 -6.88 -4.87 -15.85
C MET A 268 -5.92 -3.70 -15.92
N SER A 269 -6.42 -2.52 -15.58
CA SER A 269 -5.64 -1.30 -15.54
C SER A 269 -6.21 -0.34 -14.53
N GLU A 270 -5.34 0.42 -13.89
CA GLU A 270 -5.71 1.57 -13.06
C GLU A 270 -4.81 2.76 -13.39
N TRP A 271 -5.37 3.94 -13.24
CA TRP A 271 -4.68 5.22 -13.31
C TRP A 271 -5.03 6.05 -12.08
N SER A 272 -4.04 6.73 -11.50
CA SER A 272 -4.22 7.58 -10.32
C SER A 272 -3.49 8.91 -10.48
N LYS A 273 -4.08 9.95 -9.88
CA LYS A 273 -3.46 11.26 -9.72
C LYS A 273 -3.54 11.68 -8.27
N THR A 274 -2.37 11.89 -7.67
CA THR A 274 -2.20 12.35 -6.30
C THR A 274 -1.78 13.81 -6.28
N LYS A 275 -2.39 14.61 -5.40
CA LYS A 275 -2.04 16.02 -5.16
C LYS A 275 -1.88 16.26 -3.67
N ILE A 276 -0.73 16.82 -3.29
CA ILE A 276 -0.44 17.30 -1.94
C ILE A 276 0.66 18.37 -2.00
N GLU A 277 0.51 19.43 -1.22
CA GLU A 277 1.50 20.51 -1.10
C GLU A 277 2.40 20.25 0.12
N SER A 278 3.26 19.25 0.01
CA SER A 278 4.25 18.86 1.02
C SER A 278 5.47 18.23 0.33
N PHE A 279 6.41 17.71 1.11
CA PHE A 279 7.58 17.00 0.57
C PHE A 279 7.24 15.77 -0.27
N PHE A 280 6.08 15.13 -0.07
CA PHE A 280 5.64 14.01 -0.93
C PHE A 280 5.44 14.41 -2.39
N GLY A 281 5.06 15.68 -2.66
CA GLY A 281 4.80 16.18 -4.00
C GLY A 281 3.57 15.54 -4.68
N ASN A 282 3.29 16.03 -5.88
CA ASN A 282 2.22 15.47 -6.71
C ASN A 282 2.74 14.26 -7.49
N SER A 283 1.87 13.31 -7.82
CA SER A 283 2.26 12.16 -8.63
C SER A 283 1.13 11.69 -9.55
N ILE A 284 1.53 11.00 -10.61
CA ILE A 284 0.64 10.24 -11.49
C ILE A 284 1.22 8.84 -11.58
N ALA A 285 0.39 7.84 -11.33
CA ALA A 285 0.76 6.45 -11.47
C ALA A 285 -0.28 5.70 -12.30
N TRP A 286 0.14 4.67 -13.00
CA TRP A 286 -0.76 3.78 -13.73
C TRP A 286 -0.10 2.42 -13.96
N TYR A 287 -0.93 1.42 -14.18
CA TYR A 287 -0.45 0.12 -14.62
C TYR A 287 -1.47 -0.53 -15.58
N VAL A 288 -0.97 -1.49 -16.36
CA VAL A 288 -1.77 -2.46 -17.09
C VAL A 288 -1.22 -3.86 -16.81
N SER A 289 -2.11 -4.80 -16.55
CA SER A 289 -1.78 -6.20 -16.29
C SER A 289 -2.71 -7.11 -17.05
N GLY A 290 -2.17 -8.23 -17.54
CA GLY A 290 -2.95 -9.27 -18.19
C GLY A 290 -2.36 -10.65 -17.93
N GLY A 291 -3.22 -11.66 -18.02
CA GLY A 291 -2.82 -13.05 -17.84
C GLY A 291 -3.76 -14.02 -18.58
N TYR A 292 -3.29 -15.25 -18.71
CA TYR A 292 -4.02 -16.31 -19.38
C TYR A 292 -4.06 -17.57 -18.52
N ARG A 293 -5.24 -18.17 -18.33
CA ARG A 293 -5.43 -19.34 -17.47
C ARG A 293 -5.28 -20.63 -18.27
N LEU A 294 -4.21 -21.37 -18.00
CA LEU A 294 -3.87 -22.67 -18.57
C LEU A 294 -4.14 -23.76 -17.52
N GLY A 295 -5.41 -24.09 -17.31
CA GLY A 295 -5.79 -24.98 -16.20
C GLY A 295 -5.46 -24.36 -14.85
N SER A 296 -4.59 -25.00 -14.07
CA SER A 296 -4.13 -24.52 -12.77
C SER A 296 -2.96 -23.52 -12.83
N VAL A 297 -2.43 -23.22 -14.02
CA VAL A 297 -1.29 -22.32 -14.20
C VAL A 297 -1.74 -21.04 -14.91
N THR A 298 -1.34 -19.90 -14.36
CA THR A 298 -1.69 -18.59 -14.91
C THR A 298 -0.42 -17.73 -15.07
N PRO A 299 0.22 -17.73 -16.25
CA PRO A 299 1.22 -16.73 -16.58
C PRO A 299 0.58 -15.34 -16.69
N TYR A 300 1.31 -14.30 -16.27
CA TYR A 300 0.88 -12.91 -16.35
C TYR A 300 2.04 -11.96 -16.64
N LEU A 301 1.69 -10.82 -17.20
CA LEU A 301 2.58 -9.71 -17.48
C LEU A 301 1.94 -8.41 -16.98
N THR A 302 2.76 -7.56 -16.36
CA THR A 302 2.33 -6.23 -15.91
C THR A 302 3.36 -5.18 -16.33
N TYR A 303 2.89 -4.04 -16.77
CA TYR A 303 3.68 -2.83 -16.89
C TYR A 303 3.10 -1.77 -15.98
N ALA A 304 3.95 -1.17 -15.13
CA ALA A 304 3.56 -0.09 -14.23
C ALA A 304 4.50 1.10 -14.38
N GLN A 305 3.98 2.29 -14.12
CA GLN A 305 4.76 3.52 -14.13
C GLN A 305 4.24 4.48 -13.06
N THR A 306 5.17 5.10 -12.33
CA THR A 306 4.89 6.28 -11.53
C THR A 306 5.77 7.44 -11.97
N ARG A 307 5.21 8.64 -11.92
CA ARG A 307 5.90 9.91 -12.13
C ARG A 307 5.48 10.89 -11.06
N SER A 308 6.44 11.41 -10.34
CA SER A 308 6.24 12.53 -9.44
C SER A 308 6.43 13.84 -10.21
N ALA A 309 5.55 14.78 -10.00
CA ALA A 309 5.81 16.18 -10.34
C ALA A 309 6.69 16.77 -9.23
N GLY A 310 7.82 16.13 -8.97
CA GLY A 310 8.79 16.57 -7.99
C GLY A 310 9.33 17.93 -8.38
N ASP A 311 9.20 18.87 -7.48
CA ASP A 311 9.77 20.21 -7.60
C ASP A 311 11.30 20.17 -7.44
N GLY A 312 11.86 18.99 -7.24
CA GLY A 312 13.27 18.70 -6.96
C GLY A 312 13.92 19.89 -6.32
N SER A 313 13.84 20.03 -5.03
CA SER A 313 14.38 21.11 -4.16
C SER A 313 15.01 22.30 -4.91
N LYS A 314 14.21 23.04 -5.67
CA LYS A 314 14.65 24.34 -6.24
C LYS A 314 14.84 25.38 -5.14
N GLN A 315 14.31 25.13 -3.95
CA GLN A 315 14.46 25.95 -2.77
C GLN A 315 15.50 25.31 -1.84
N GLN A 316 16.60 25.98 -1.63
CA GLN A 316 17.66 25.59 -0.71
C GLN A 316 17.96 26.75 0.23
N LEU A 317 18.43 26.44 1.44
CA LEU A 317 18.99 27.46 2.33
C LEU A 317 20.29 28.00 1.73
N ASP A 318 20.45 29.30 1.73
CA ASP A 318 21.71 29.93 1.33
C ASP A 318 22.72 29.80 2.48
N ALA A 319 23.54 28.74 2.42
CA ALA A 319 24.58 28.49 3.40
C ALA A 319 25.68 29.57 3.40
N GLY A 320 25.87 30.29 2.27
CA GLY A 320 26.88 31.34 2.14
C GLY A 320 26.50 32.65 2.86
N SER A 321 25.21 32.93 2.99
CA SER A 321 24.71 34.10 3.74
C SER A 321 24.38 33.77 5.19
N ALA A 322 24.42 32.49 5.60
CA ALA A 322 24.21 32.06 6.98
C ALA A 322 25.40 32.43 7.87
N PRO A 323 25.17 32.73 9.17
CA PRO A 323 26.26 32.86 10.13
C PRO A 323 27.18 31.63 10.07
N PRO A 324 28.50 31.76 10.22
CA PRO A 324 29.47 30.66 10.03
C PRO A 324 29.14 29.39 10.86
N PHE A 325 28.56 29.54 12.06
CA PHE A 325 28.16 28.42 12.91
C PHE A 325 26.89 27.71 12.43
N LEU A 326 26.09 28.33 11.56
CA LEU A 326 24.91 27.72 10.93
C LEU A 326 25.16 27.19 9.51
N ALA A 327 26.25 27.55 8.87
CA ALA A 327 26.53 27.16 7.47
C ALA A 327 26.58 25.63 7.30
N GLY A 328 27.20 24.92 8.25
CA GLY A 328 27.23 23.46 8.25
C GLY A 328 25.84 22.84 8.42
N LEU A 329 25.00 23.41 9.29
CA LEU A 329 23.61 22.98 9.49
C LEU A 329 22.78 23.22 8.23
N ALA A 330 22.92 24.39 7.58
CA ALA A 330 22.24 24.69 6.33
C ALA A 330 22.53 23.67 5.23
N ASN A 331 23.81 23.30 5.06
CA ASN A 331 24.20 22.27 4.09
C ASN A 331 23.60 20.90 4.40
N ASN A 332 23.61 20.48 5.67
CA ASN A 332 22.99 19.21 6.09
C ASN A 332 21.47 19.22 5.83
N LEU A 333 20.77 20.30 6.19
CA LEU A 333 19.33 20.45 5.93
C LEU A 333 19.03 20.46 4.42
N ASN A 334 19.84 21.10 3.60
CA ASN A 334 19.69 21.04 2.14
C ASN A 334 19.82 19.61 1.62
N GLY A 335 20.76 18.82 2.17
CA GLY A 335 20.90 17.39 1.85
C GLY A 335 19.65 16.58 2.25
N VAL A 336 19.12 16.81 3.45
CA VAL A 336 17.87 16.16 3.92
C VAL A 336 16.68 16.54 3.02
N LEU A 337 16.50 17.82 2.70
CA LEU A 337 15.44 18.28 1.82
C LEU A 337 15.54 17.65 0.43
N ALA A 338 16.75 17.61 -0.14
CA ALA A 338 17.00 16.99 -1.43
C ALA A 338 16.66 15.48 -1.43
N ALA A 339 16.93 14.77 -0.33
CA ALA A 339 16.57 13.38 -0.17
C ALA A 339 15.06 13.18 -0.05
N MET A 340 14.37 14.01 0.77
CA MET A 340 12.91 13.93 1.00
C MET A 340 12.09 14.31 -0.24
N THR A 341 12.57 15.27 -1.04
CA THR A 341 11.86 15.76 -2.23
C THR A 341 12.35 15.09 -3.54
N ARG A 342 13.12 14.00 -3.41
CA ARG A 342 13.61 13.25 -4.57
C ARG A 342 12.43 12.70 -5.38
N PRO A 343 12.49 12.79 -6.73
CA PRO A 343 11.48 12.15 -7.57
C PRO A 343 11.36 10.65 -7.32
N VAL A 344 10.16 10.12 -7.39
CA VAL A 344 9.89 8.66 -7.30
C VAL A 344 9.57 8.07 -8.68
N ASP A 345 10.19 8.60 -9.71
CA ASP A 345 9.93 8.25 -11.11
C ASP A 345 10.53 6.89 -11.44
N GLN A 346 9.67 5.94 -11.78
CA GLN A 346 10.09 4.59 -12.19
C GLN A 346 9.12 3.95 -13.17
N LYS A 347 9.63 2.95 -13.88
CA LYS A 347 8.89 2.04 -14.77
C LYS A 347 9.22 0.62 -14.35
N THR A 348 8.22 -0.22 -14.20
CA THR A 348 8.39 -1.61 -13.81
C THR A 348 7.75 -2.53 -14.83
N ILE A 349 8.51 -3.54 -15.27
CA ILE A 349 8.00 -4.68 -16.01
C ILE A 349 8.00 -5.87 -15.07
N THR A 350 6.83 -6.44 -14.84
CA THR A 350 6.64 -7.61 -14.00
C THR A 350 6.22 -8.80 -14.84
N MET A 351 6.92 -9.92 -14.72
CA MET A 351 6.54 -11.20 -15.30
C MET A 351 6.35 -12.21 -14.19
N GLY A 352 5.30 -13.02 -14.25
CA GLY A 352 5.09 -14.02 -13.22
C GLY A 352 4.21 -15.17 -13.66
N VAL A 353 4.21 -16.18 -12.82
CA VAL A 353 3.39 -17.38 -12.96
C VAL A 353 2.76 -17.68 -11.61
N ARG A 354 1.45 -17.89 -11.63
CA ARG A 354 0.68 -18.44 -10.52
C ARG A 354 0.34 -19.89 -10.83
N TRP A 355 0.54 -20.76 -9.86
CA TRP A 355 0.16 -22.18 -9.90
C TRP A 355 -0.79 -22.49 -8.74
N ASP A 356 -2.06 -22.72 -9.05
CA ASP A 356 -3.07 -23.16 -8.10
C ASP A 356 -2.92 -24.69 -7.91
N PHE A 357 -2.05 -25.11 -6.98
CA PHE A 357 -1.76 -26.52 -6.74
C PHE A 357 -2.80 -27.17 -5.82
N ALA A 358 -3.62 -26.39 -5.14
CA ALA A 358 -4.76 -26.82 -4.34
C ALA A 358 -5.89 -25.80 -4.46
N SER A 359 -7.12 -26.18 -4.07
CA SER A 359 -8.30 -25.32 -4.16
C SER A 359 -8.22 -24.05 -3.27
N ASN A 360 -7.37 -24.09 -2.26
CA ASN A 360 -7.18 -23.02 -1.28
C ASN A 360 -5.71 -22.61 -1.13
N ALA A 361 -4.82 -23.05 -2.03
CA ALA A 361 -3.41 -22.69 -1.99
C ALA A 361 -2.83 -22.49 -3.39
N ALA A 362 -1.96 -21.48 -3.53
CA ALA A 362 -1.27 -21.15 -4.75
C ALA A 362 0.22 -20.88 -4.50
N PHE A 363 1.06 -21.32 -5.43
CA PHE A 363 2.46 -20.94 -5.50
C PHE A 363 2.65 -19.91 -6.61
N LYS A 364 3.44 -18.86 -6.35
CA LYS A 364 3.73 -17.83 -7.34
C LYS A 364 5.22 -17.56 -7.41
N VAL A 365 5.67 -17.35 -8.64
CA VAL A 365 7.00 -16.84 -8.97
C VAL A 365 6.81 -15.54 -9.73
N GLN A 366 7.51 -14.49 -9.31
CA GLN A 366 7.44 -13.18 -9.95
C GLN A 366 8.84 -12.60 -10.08
N TYR A 367 9.12 -12.04 -11.26
CA TYR A 367 10.30 -11.25 -11.55
C TYR A 367 9.88 -9.83 -11.90
N ASP A 368 10.49 -8.85 -11.24
CA ASP A 368 10.26 -7.43 -11.49
C ASP A 368 11.55 -6.79 -11.98
N HIS A 369 11.50 -6.12 -13.13
CA HIS A 369 12.55 -5.26 -13.64
C HIS A 369 12.12 -3.80 -13.44
N ILE A 370 12.73 -3.15 -12.46
CA ILE A 370 12.46 -1.76 -12.07
C ILE A 370 13.51 -0.89 -12.75
N ASN A 371 13.08 0.03 -13.61
CA ASN A 371 13.92 1.01 -14.27
C ASN A 371 13.63 2.39 -13.68
N LEU A 372 14.63 3.00 -13.04
CA LEU A 372 14.53 4.30 -12.40
C LEU A 372 14.85 5.39 -13.43
N ASP A 373 14.07 6.48 -13.44
CA ASP A 373 14.39 7.64 -14.25
C ASP A 373 15.54 8.45 -13.59
N ASP A 374 16.23 9.29 -14.34
CA ASP A 374 17.38 10.09 -13.87
C ASP A 374 17.06 10.83 -12.55
N ASN A 375 18.00 10.81 -11.62
CA ASN A 375 17.87 11.41 -10.28
C ASN A 375 16.77 10.80 -9.40
N SER A 376 16.18 9.67 -9.78
CA SER A 376 15.17 8.96 -9.01
C SER A 376 15.75 7.78 -8.23
N SER A 377 15.21 7.52 -7.06
CA SER A 377 15.37 6.25 -6.33
C SER A 377 14.11 5.38 -6.40
N GLY A 378 13.10 5.79 -7.19
CA GLY A 378 11.81 5.13 -7.22
C GLY A 378 11.15 5.06 -5.86
N VAL A 379 10.41 3.98 -5.61
CA VAL A 379 9.79 3.69 -4.31
C VAL A 379 10.70 2.87 -3.39
N LEU A 380 12.02 2.80 -3.68
CA LEU A 380 12.99 2.14 -2.82
C LEU A 380 13.22 2.94 -1.54
N THR A 381 13.50 2.24 -0.44
CA THR A 381 13.78 2.81 0.87
C THR A 381 15.21 2.48 1.33
N ASN A 382 15.65 3.02 2.48
CA ASN A 382 16.99 2.80 3.01
C ASN A 382 18.11 3.07 1.98
N VAL A 383 17.90 4.09 1.14
CA VAL A 383 18.82 4.43 0.05
C VAL A 383 20.15 4.94 0.62
N GLN A 384 21.23 4.22 0.33
CA GLN A 384 22.57 4.52 0.81
C GLN A 384 23.23 5.66 0.01
N PRO A 385 24.25 6.36 0.57
CA PRO A 385 24.91 7.48 -0.12
C PRO A 385 25.58 7.11 -1.45
N ASP A 386 26.00 5.86 -1.61
CA ASP A 386 26.63 5.31 -2.81
C ASP A 386 25.64 4.63 -3.78
N PHE A 387 24.34 4.75 -3.51
CA PHE A 387 23.28 4.30 -4.44
C PHE A 387 23.32 5.11 -5.73
N LYS A 388 23.32 4.41 -6.86
CA LYS A 388 23.33 5.04 -8.17
C LYS A 388 21.90 5.36 -8.62
N LEU A 389 21.55 6.63 -8.55
CA LEU A 389 20.25 7.12 -9.03
C LEU A 389 20.10 6.88 -10.55
N GLY A 390 18.90 6.58 -11.01
CA GLY A 390 18.62 6.30 -12.42
C GLY A 390 19.07 4.92 -12.90
N ASP A 391 19.52 4.04 -12.01
CA ASP A 391 19.88 2.66 -12.36
C ASP A 391 18.66 1.74 -12.39
N SER A 392 18.84 0.48 -12.72
CA SER A 392 17.79 -0.54 -12.67
C SER A 392 17.98 -1.45 -11.47
N VAL A 393 16.87 -2.00 -10.97
CA VAL A 393 16.84 -2.98 -9.88
C VAL A 393 15.99 -4.17 -10.29
N ASN A 394 16.50 -5.38 -10.05
CA ASN A 394 15.79 -6.61 -10.37
C ASN A 394 15.40 -7.33 -9.09
N LEU A 395 14.15 -7.78 -9.06
CA LEU A 395 13.61 -8.55 -7.94
C LEU A 395 13.17 -9.92 -8.40
N LEU A 396 13.47 -10.93 -7.59
CA LEU A 396 12.87 -12.26 -7.72
C LEU A 396 12.07 -12.57 -6.47
N SER A 397 10.79 -12.91 -6.64
CA SER A 397 9.87 -13.20 -5.55
C SER A 397 9.27 -14.59 -5.69
N LEU A 398 9.24 -15.33 -4.58
CA LEU A 398 8.63 -16.63 -4.47
C LEU A 398 7.63 -16.59 -3.31
N VAL A 399 6.39 -16.98 -3.53
CA VAL A 399 5.39 -16.99 -2.46
C VAL A 399 4.52 -18.24 -2.51
N VAL A 400 4.07 -18.66 -1.32
CA VAL A 400 2.95 -19.58 -1.15
C VAL A 400 1.83 -18.84 -0.47
N ASP A 401 0.69 -18.77 -1.12
CA ASP A 401 -0.55 -18.19 -0.59
C ASP A 401 -1.51 -19.30 -0.19
N PHE A 402 -2.29 -19.05 0.87
CA PHE A 402 -3.32 -19.99 1.34
C PHE A 402 -4.50 -19.26 1.98
N THR A 403 -5.67 -19.92 1.94
CA THR A 403 -6.92 -19.43 2.57
C THR A 403 -7.64 -20.60 3.24
N PHE A 404 -8.36 -20.30 4.34
CA PHE A 404 -9.19 -21.26 5.08
C PHE A 404 -10.53 -20.67 5.47
#